data_377861dd4e08bbf20018784b37b329ac
#
_entry.id   377861dd4e08bbf20018784b37b329ac
#
_cell.length_a   1.000
_cell.length_b   1.000
_cell.length_c   1.000
_cell.angle_alpha   90.00
_cell.angle_beta   90.00
_cell.angle_gamma   90.00
#
_symmetry.space_group_name_H-M   'P 1'
#
loop_
_entity.id
_entity.type
_entity.pdbx_description
1 polymer ?
#
loop_
_entity_poly.entity_id
_entity_poly.type
_entity_poly.pdbx_seq_one_letter_code
_entity_poly.pdbx_strand_id
1 'polypeptide(L)'
;AAAAAGKSLDEVADIAQYTADNMATLAVAMRGATHPVTGAVLGELPDDEMEIGMGQHGEEGGGRCKIKTADETADIMVDALVKDLELQRGERVLLLINGSGATTLMEQLLVYRRCVKHLADLGIEVAANYVGELLTTQEQAGFQMSMVRMNDQLLEYWNAPCNTAYFKK
;
A
#
# COMPACT_ATOMS: atom_id res chain seq x y z
N ALA A 1 -13.45 -11.96 -8.36
CA ALA A 1 -13.80 -11.62 -9.76
C ALA A 1 -13.60 -12.82 -10.67
N ALA A 2 -12.39 -13.38 -10.85
CA ALA A 2 -12.13 -14.47 -11.79
C ALA A 2 -13.01 -15.72 -11.55
N ALA A 3 -13.11 -16.22 -10.31
CA ALA A 3 -13.98 -17.32 -9.95
C ALA A 3 -15.47 -17.02 -10.24
N ALA A 4 -15.92 -15.79 -9.94
CA ALA A 4 -17.28 -15.35 -10.24
C ALA A 4 -17.55 -15.26 -11.76
N ALA A 5 -16.50 -15.04 -12.57
CA ALA A 5 -16.56 -15.09 -14.03
C ALA A 5 -16.50 -16.50 -14.62
N GLY A 6 -16.53 -17.55 -13.77
CA GLY A 6 -16.55 -18.95 -14.20
C GLY A 6 -15.19 -19.53 -14.57
N LYS A 7 -14.10 -18.90 -14.16
CA LYS A 7 -12.75 -19.43 -14.34
C LYS A 7 -12.53 -20.72 -13.55
N SER A 8 -11.76 -21.65 -14.09
CA SER A 8 -11.36 -22.87 -13.40
C SER A 8 -10.48 -22.58 -12.17
N LEU A 9 -10.31 -23.58 -11.31
CA LEU A 9 -9.44 -23.47 -10.14
C LEU A 9 -8.00 -23.11 -10.53
N ASP A 10 -7.48 -23.77 -11.54
CA ASP A 10 -6.10 -23.54 -12.02
C ASP A 10 -5.95 -22.13 -12.59
N GLU A 11 -6.89 -21.66 -13.43
CA GLU A 11 -6.89 -20.28 -13.94
C GLU A 11 -6.94 -19.24 -12.80
N VAL A 12 -7.73 -19.48 -11.77
CA VAL A 12 -7.82 -18.57 -10.60
C VAL A 12 -6.51 -18.58 -9.81
N ALA A 13 -5.89 -19.74 -9.64
CA ALA A 13 -4.58 -19.87 -8.99
C ALA A 13 -3.49 -19.15 -9.77
N ASP A 14 -3.45 -19.32 -11.09
CA ASP A 14 -2.47 -18.64 -11.96
C ASP A 14 -2.61 -17.11 -11.89
N ILE A 15 -3.84 -16.59 -11.90
CA ILE A 15 -4.11 -15.14 -11.77
C ILE A 15 -3.67 -14.63 -10.40
N ALA A 16 -3.94 -15.39 -9.34
CA ALA A 16 -3.53 -15.02 -7.98
C ALA A 16 -2.00 -15.01 -7.85
N GLN A 17 -1.33 -16.03 -8.38
CA GLN A 17 0.13 -16.12 -8.37
C GLN A 17 0.75 -14.98 -9.19
N TYR A 18 0.24 -14.73 -10.40
CA TYR A 18 0.69 -13.60 -11.20
C TYR A 18 0.55 -12.27 -10.45
N THR A 19 -0.57 -12.06 -9.75
CA THR A 19 -0.78 -10.84 -8.95
C THR A 19 0.25 -10.75 -7.83
N ALA A 20 0.48 -11.84 -7.10
CA ALA A 20 1.47 -11.88 -6.02
C ALA A 20 2.90 -11.60 -6.52
N ASP A 21 3.28 -12.19 -7.65
CA ASP A 21 4.62 -12.02 -8.25
C ASP A 21 4.84 -10.60 -8.82
N ASN A 22 3.77 -9.85 -9.05
CA ASN A 22 3.80 -8.49 -9.60
C ASN A 22 3.29 -7.43 -8.60
N MET A 23 3.34 -7.72 -7.31
CA MET A 23 2.92 -6.82 -6.23
C MET A 23 4.07 -6.60 -5.24
N ALA A 24 4.25 -5.36 -4.85
CA ALA A 24 5.15 -5.00 -3.76
C ALA A 24 4.43 -4.08 -2.76
N THR A 25 4.81 -4.18 -1.50
CA THR A 25 4.23 -3.38 -0.42
C THR A 25 5.33 -2.85 0.48
N LEU A 26 5.21 -1.59 0.87
CA LEU A 26 6.08 -0.95 1.85
C LEU A 26 5.20 -0.19 2.87
N ALA A 27 5.55 -0.27 4.13
CA ALA A 27 4.88 0.48 5.19
C ALA A 27 5.78 1.56 5.77
N VAL A 28 5.19 2.58 6.35
CA VAL A 28 5.86 3.57 7.19
C VAL A 28 5.09 3.73 8.50
N ALA A 29 5.80 3.82 9.61
CA ALA A 29 5.25 4.14 10.92
C ALA A 29 5.97 5.35 11.50
N MET A 30 5.20 6.26 12.10
CA MET A 30 5.67 7.46 12.80
C MET A 30 5.42 7.36 14.31
N ARG A 31 4.55 6.44 14.72
CA ARG A 31 4.26 6.11 16.12
C ARG A 31 3.77 4.68 16.20
N GLY A 32 4.13 3.98 17.27
CA GLY A 32 3.68 2.63 17.54
C GLY A 32 2.18 2.55 17.86
N ALA A 33 1.71 1.32 18.01
CA ALA A 33 0.35 1.00 18.43
C ALA A 33 0.30 0.64 19.93
N THR A 34 -0.88 0.73 20.55
CA THR A 34 -1.10 0.33 21.94
C THR A 34 -1.72 -1.05 22.01
N HIS A 35 -1.09 -1.96 22.74
CA HIS A 35 -1.68 -3.28 22.98
C HIS A 35 -2.96 -3.15 23.82
N PRO A 36 -4.12 -3.61 23.32
CA PRO A 36 -5.42 -3.26 23.90
C PRO A 36 -5.66 -3.85 25.31
N VAL A 37 -4.95 -4.92 25.69
CA VAL A 37 -5.12 -5.57 26.99
C VAL A 37 -4.08 -5.09 28.01
N THR A 38 -2.84 -4.92 27.59
CA THR A 38 -1.74 -4.60 28.52
C THR A 38 -1.40 -3.10 28.57
N GLY A 39 -1.83 -2.32 27.58
CA GLY A 39 -1.46 -0.91 27.42
C GLY A 39 0.02 -0.72 26.99
N ALA A 40 0.74 -1.79 26.68
CA ALA A 40 2.11 -1.68 26.23
C ALA A 40 2.19 -1.10 24.82
N VAL A 41 3.17 -0.23 24.57
CA VAL A 41 3.44 0.30 23.21
C VAL A 41 4.15 -0.76 22.39
N LEU A 42 3.63 -1.01 21.20
CA LEU A 42 4.19 -1.92 20.20
C LEU A 42 4.88 -1.09 19.11
N GLY A 43 6.14 -1.37 18.82
CA GLY A 43 6.91 -0.63 17.83
C GLY A 43 7.18 0.82 18.26
N GLU A 44 7.73 1.01 19.46
CA GLU A 44 8.04 2.34 20.01
C GLU A 44 9.06 3.09 19.14
N LEU A 45 8.74 4.33 18.80
CA LEU A 45 9.57 5.25 18.03
C LEU A 45 9.74 6.57 18.80
N PRO A 46 10.90 7.22 18.73
CA PRO A 46 11.06 8.62 19.16
C PRO A 46 10.11 9.55 18.41
N ASP A 47 9.68 10.63 19.06
CA ASP A 47 8.70 11.57 18.50
C ASP A 47 9.14 12.24 17.18
N ASP A 48 10.44 12.30 16.92
CA ASP A 48 11.04 12.95 15.75
C ASP A 48 11.56 11.93 14.71
N GLU A 49 11.22 10.66 14.87
CA GLU A 49 11.65 9.57 13.97
C GLU A 49 10.46 8.85 13.33
N MET A 50 10.75 8.25 12.20
CA MET A 50 9.85 7.33 11.51
C MET A 50 10.63 6.08 11.09
N GLU A 51 9.93 4.98 10.91
CA GLU A 51 10.50 3.74 10.41
C GLU A 51 9.83 3.34 9.10
N ILE A 52 10.63 3.15 8.05
CA ILE A 52 10.18 2.68 6.75
C ILE A 52 10.40 1.17 6.70
N GLY A 53 9.36 0.41 6.32
CA GLY A 53 9.37 -1.04 6.25
C GLY A 53 8.95 -1.74 7.55
N MET A 54 8.46 -1.02 8.56
CA MET A 54 7.93 -1.65 9.78
C MET A 54 6.80 -2.60 9.43
N GLY A 55 6.88 -3.83 9.95
CA GLY A 55 5.85 -4.85 9.78
C GLY A 55 4.56 -4.52 10.55
N GLN A 56 3.48 -5.20 10.18
CA GLN A 56 2.14 -5.03 10.77
C GLN A 56 2.09 -5.36 12.28
N HIS A 57 2.98 -6.22 12.74
CA HIS A 57 3.05 -6.65 14.14
C HIS A 57 4.21 -5.97 14.89
N GLY A 58 4.81 -4.92 14.31
CA GLY A 58 5.93 -4.18 14.89
C GLY A 58 7.29 -4.81 14.62
N GLU A 59 7.40 -5.69 13.63
CA GLU A 59 8.70 -6.21 13.18
C GLU A 59 9.54 -5.06 12.62
N GLU A 60 10.83 -5.05 12.98
CA GLU A 60 11.78 -4.06 12.48
C GLU A 60 11.87 -4.10 10.96
N GLY A 61 11.88 -2.92 10.36
CA GLY A 61 11.86 -2.74 8.91
C GLY A 61 13.19 -2.32 8.30
N GLY A 62 13.09 -1.54 7.23
CA GLY A 62 14.22 -1.10 6.44
C GLY A 62 15.09 -0.01 7.05
N GLY A 63 14.69 0.54 8.20
CA GLY A 63 15.48 1.48 8.97
C GLY A 63 14.73 2.72 9.45
N ARG A 64 15.22 3.25 10.55
CA ARG A 64 14.75 4.48 11.18
C ARG A 64 15.42 5.70 10.55
N CYS A 65 14.64 6.75 10.40
CA CYS A 65 15.14 8.05 9.98
C CYS A 65 14.30 9.16 10.64
N LYS A 66 14.77 10.41 10.52
CA LYS A 66 13.98 11.55 10.98
C LYS A 66 12.70 11.70 10.17
N ILE A 67 11.63 12.15 10.83
CA ILE A 67 10.33 12.40 10.19
C ILE A 67 10.56 13.33 8.98
N LYS A 68 9.96 12.94 7.87
CA LYS A 68 9.97 13.65 6.60
C LYS A 68 8.60 14.23 6.28
N THR A 69 8.57 15.14 5.33
CA THR A 69 7.30 15.62 4.77
C THR A 69 6.55 14.51 4.07
N ALA A 70 5.24 14.68 3.88
CA ALA A 70 4.41 13.72 3.13
C ALA A 70 4.95 13.49 1.71
N ASP A 71 5.43 14.55 1.06
CA ASP A 71 5.97 14.47 -0.30
C ASP A 71 7.29 13.67 -0.33
N GLU A 72 8.23 13.94 0.57
CA GLU A 72 9.49 13.19 0.67
C GLU A 72 9.25 11.71 1.02
N THR A 73 8.31 11.43 1.93
CA THR A 73 7.95 10.07 2.31
C THR A 73 7.35 9.32 1.11
N ALA A 74 6.44 9.97 0.38
CA ALA A 74 5.83 9.40 -0.82
C ALA A 74 6.89 9.08 -1.88
N ASP A 75 7.84 9.99 -2.13
CA ASP A 75 8.91 9.79 -3.12
C ASP A 75 9.79 8.59 -2.76
N ILE A 76 10.24 8.49 -1.51
CA ILE A 76 11.05 7.36 -1.03
C ILE A 76 10.31 6.03 -1.23
N MET A 77 9.03 5.98 -0.88
CA MET A 77 8.24 4.75 -0.98
C MET A 77 7.96 4.38 -2.43
N VAL A 78 7.62 5.34 -3.29
CA VAL A 78 7.42 5.11 -4.73
C VAL A 78 8.71 4.60 -5.37
N ASP A 79 9.84 5.25 -5.13
CA ASP A 79 11.13 4.83 -5.70
C ASP A 79 11.51 3.40 -5.27
N ALA A 80 11.27 3.06 -4.00
CA ALA A 80 11.53 1.71 -3.49
C ALA A 80 10.66 0.66 -4.20
N LEU A 81 9.34 0.91 -4.34
CA LEU A 81 8.42 -0.02 -4.97
C LEU A 81 8.63 -0.13 -6.50
N VAL A 82 8.92 0.99 -7.16
CA VAL A 82 9.27 1.01 -8.59
C VAL A 82 10.52 0.19 -8.85
N LYS A 83 11.53 0.31 -7.98
CA LYS A 83 12.75 -0.47 -8.07
C LYS A 83 12.52 -1.95 -7.79
N ASP A 84 11.76 -2.29 -6.76
CA ASP A 84 11.48 -3.68 -6.37
C ASP A 84 10.71 -4.43 -7.46
N LEU A 85 9.72 -3.77 -8.05
CA LEU A 85 8.94 -4.29 -9.16
C LEU A 85 9.65 -4.14 -10.53
N GLU A 86 10.82 -3.50 -10.59
CA GLU A 86 11.54 -3.23 -11.86
C GLU A 86 10.64 -2.55 -12.91
N LEU A 87 9.77 -1.61 -12.46
CA LEU A 87 8.82 -0.94 -13.35
C LEU A 87 9.52 -0.05 -14.37
N GLN A 88 8.99 -0.08 -15.58
CA GLN A 88 9.52 0.69 -16.72
C GLN A 88 8.53 1.78 -17.16
N ARG A 89 9.07 2.80 -17.84
CA ARG A 89 8.25 3.84 -18.48
C ARG A 89 7.19 3.22 -19.41
N GLY A 90 5.98 3.69 -19.32
CA GLY A 90 4.83 3.21 -20.10
C GLY A 90 4.05 2.07 -19.44
N GLU A 91 4.53 1.53 -18.32
CA GLU A 91 3.78 0.53 -17.56
C GLU A 91 2.65 1.16 -16.73
N ARG A 92 1.70 0.32 -16.33
CA ARG A 92 0.52 0.70 -15.55
C ARG A 92 0.53 0.01 -14.20
N VAL A 93 0.07 0.73 -13.18
CA VAL A 93 -0.04 0.19 -11.82
C VAL A 93 -1.41 0.43 -11.20
N LEU A 94 -1.81 -0.47 -10.31
CA LEU A 94 -2.73 -0.18 -9.23
C LEU A 94 -1.91 0.39 -8.06
N LEU A 95 -2.32 1.53 -7.53
CA LEU A 95 -1.75 2.14 -6.33
C LEU A 95 -2.75 2.10 -5.18
N LEU A 96 -2.39 1.45 -4.09
CA LEU A 96 -3.19 1.37 -2.88
C LEU A 96 -2.45 2.07 -1.73
N ILE A 97 -3.13 3.02 -1.07
CA ILE A 97 -2.69 3.63 0.18
C ILE A 97 -3.65 3.17 1.27
N ASN A 98 -3.12 2.47 2.25
CA ASN A 98 -3.87 1.93 3.38
C ASN A 98 -3.39 2.56 4.69
N GLY A 99 -4.23 3.32 5.36
CA GLY A 99 -3.94 3.85 6.69
C GLY A 99 -3.82 2.74 7.74
N SER A 100 -2.94 2.93 8.72
CA SER A 100 -2.71 1.95 9.79
C SER A 100 -3.58 2.18 11.04
N GLY A 101 -4.47 3.18 11.03
CA GLY A 101 -5.45 3.46 12.10
C GLY A 101 -5.49 4.91 12.56
N ALA A 102 -4.36 5.60 12.70
CA ALA A 102 -4.33 7.00 13.14
C ALA A 102 -4.05 8.01 12.03
N THR A 103 -3.61 7.59 10.86
CA THR A 103 -3.39 8.47 9.70
C THR A 103 -4.73 8.77 9.04
N THR A 104 -5.15 10.02 9.08
CA THR A 104 -6.45 10.44 8.54
C THR A 104 -6.53 10.28 7.02
N LEU A 105 -7.76 10.16 6.51
CA LEU A 105 -7.98 10.10 5.05
C LEU A 105 -7.41 11.32 4.32
N MET A 106 -7.44 12.50 4.95
CA MET A 106 -6.86 13.71 4.36
C MET A 106 -5.34 13.56 4.19
N GLU A 107 -4.63 13.05 5.20
CA GLU A 107 -3.19 12.81 5.13
C GLU A 107 -2.85 11.75 4.09
N GLN A 108 -3.62 10.65 4.03
CA GLN A 108 -3.48 9.61 3.01
C GLN A 108 -3.66 10.18 1.59
N LEU A 109 -4.62 11.08 1.39
CA LEU A 109 -4.85 11.76 0.09
C LEU A 109 -3.72 12.74 -0.27
N LEU A 110 -3.07 13.38 0.70
CA LEU A 110 -1.87 14.19 0.46
C LEU A 110 -0.71 13.34 -0.05
N VAL A 111 -0.49 12.17 0.58
CA VAL A 111 0.50 11.19 0.11
C VAL A 111 0.15 10.70 -1.29
N TYR A 112 -1.09 10.26 -1.51
CA TYR A 112 -1.57 9.78 -2.81
C TYR A 112 -1.36 10.81 -3.92
N ARG A 113 -1.71 12.06 -3.68
CA ARG A 113 -1.47 13.17 -4.61
C ARG A 113 0.00 13.23 -5.08
N ARG A 114 0.94 13.09 -4.14
CA ARG A 114 2.37 13.10 -4.48
C ARG A 114 2.78 11.85 -5.24
N CYS A 115 2.32 10.68 -4.83
CA CYS A 115 2.61 9.42 -5.51
C CYS A 115 2.21 9.46 -6.99
N VAL A 116 0.98 9.91 -7.29
CA VAL A 116 0.49 10.01 -8.67
C VAL A 116 1.37 10.95 -9.50
N LYS A 117 1.77 12.09 -8.94
CA LYS A 117 2.64 13.04 -9.62
C LYS A 117 4.02 12.45 -9.88
N HIS A 118 4.62 11.81 -8.88
CA HIS A 118 5.95 11.21 -9.01
C HIS A 118 5.96 10.05 -10.03
N LEU A 119 4.97 9.16 -9.98
CA LEU A 119 4.80 8.10 -10.98
C LEU A 119 4.63 8.65 -12.39
N ALA A 120 3.86 9.72 -12.57
CA ALA A 120 3.71 10.38 -13.86
C ALA A 120 5.03 10.97 -14.38
N ASP A 121 5.86 11.57 -13.51
CA ASP A 121 7.20 12.06 -13.86
C ASP A 121 8.11 10.91 -14.32
N LEU A 122 7.97 9.72 -13.70
CA LEU A 122 8.66 8.48 -14.13
C LEU A 122 8.06 7.88 -15.41
N GLY A 123 6.88 8.37 -15.84
CA GLY A 123 6.16 7.88 -17.02
C GLY A 123 5.39 6.58 -16.76
N ILE A 124 5.02 6.32 -15.51
CA ILE A 124 4.21 5.18 -15.07
C ILE A 124 2.78 5.67 -14.82
N GLU A 125 1.79 4.97 -15.37
CA GLU A 125 0.38 5.33 -15.25
C GLU A 125 -0.27 4.68 -14.02
N VAL A 126 -0.98 5.44 -13.23
CA VAL A 126 -1.87 4.90 -12.18
C VAL A 126 -3.22 4.57 -12.81
N ALA A 127 -3.38 3.34 -13.30
CA ALA A 127 -4.59 2.88 -13.98
C ALA A 127 -5.74 2.54 -13.02
N ALA A 128 -5.43 2.26 -11.76
CA ALA A 128 -6.39 1.97 -10.71
C ALA A 128 -5.85 2.40 -9.34
N ASN A 129 -6.74 2.70 -8.40
CA ASN A 129 -6.32 3.10 -7.06
C ASN A 129 -7.33 2.73 -5.97
N TYR A 130 -6.83 2.73 -4.74
CA TYR A 130 -7.64 2.77 -3.53
C TYR A 130 -6.91 3.58 -2.46
N VAL A 131 -7.64 4.44 -1.74
CA VAL A 131 -7.13 5.18 -0.59
C VAL A 131 -8.15 5.02 0.54
N GLY A 132 -7.71 4.52 1.67
CA GLY A 132 -8.58 4.30 2.82
C GLY A 132 -7.99 3.31 3.81
N GLU A 133 -8.83 2.76 4.67
CA GLU A 133 -8.42 1.83 5.72
C GLU A 133 -9.03 0.46 5.45
N LEU A 134 -8.21 -0.50 5.01
CA LEU A 134 -8.59 -1.89 4.80
C LEU A 134 -8.04 -2.80 5.90
N LEU A 135 -6.87 -2.47 6.42
CA LEU A 135 -6.18 -3.21 7.46
C LEU A 135 -5.49 -2.22 8.40
N THR A 136 -5.82 -2.26 9.68
CA THR A 136 -5.26 -1.36 10.69
C THR A 136 -4.47 -2.13 11.76
N THR A 137 -3.53 -1.44 12.40
CA THR A 137 -2.81 -1.90 13.59
C THR A 137 -3.17 -0.98 14.74
N GLN A 138 -4.33 -1.20 15.35
CA GLN A 138 -4.96 -0.33 16.34
C GLN A 138 -4.91 1.15 15.88
N GLU A 139 -4.28 2.01 16.66
CA GLU A 139 -4.10 3.43 16.39
C GLU A 139 -2.67 3.77 15.93
N GLN A 140 -1.98 2.87 15.25
CA GLN A 140 -0.65 3.16 14.70
C GLN A 140 -0.70 4.38 13.78
N ALA A 141 0.17 5.35 14.00
CA ALA A 141 0.35 6.47 13.08
C ALA A 141 1.29 6.03 11.95
N GLY A 142 0.72 5.80 10.80
CA GLY A 142 1.43 5.30 9.63
C GLY A 142 0.48 4.89 8.52
N PHE A 143 1.05 4.40 7.44
CA PHE A 143 0.28 3.86 6.32
C PHE A 143 1.11 2.84 5.55
N GLN A 144 0.44 2.05 4.73
CA GLN A 144 1.05 1.13 3.77
C GLN A 144 0.78 1.61 2.36
N MET A 145 1.77 1.44 1.51
CA MET A 145 1.67 1.64 0.07
C MET A 145 1.88 0.31 -0.61
N SER A 146 0.87 -0.15 -1.34
CA SER A 146 1.00 -1.33 -2.20
C SER A 146 0.91 -0.90 -3.65
N MET A 147 1.74 -1.49 -4.48
CA MET A 147 1.78 -1.26 -5.92
C MET A 147 1.70 -2.59 -6.64
N VAL A 148 0.82 -2.69 -7.62
CA VAL A 148 0.65 -3.89 -8.44
C VAL A 148 0.83 -3.51 -9.90
N ARG A 149 1.75 -4.19 -10.62
CA ARG A 149 1.85 -4.05 -12.08
C ARG A 149 0.57 -4.55 -12.72
N MET A 150 -0.09 -3.70 -13.50
CA MET A 150 -1.39 -3.98 -14.10
C MET A 150 -1.28 -4.34 -15.57
N ASN A 151 -1.92 -5.46 -15.92
CA ASN A 151 -2.27 -5.79 -17.30
C ASN A 151 -3.79 -5.61 -17.51
N ASP A 152 -4.27 -5.80 -18.74
CA ASP A 152 -5.69 -5.62 -19.07
C ASP A 152 -6.59 -6.59 -18.31
N GLN A 153 -6.15 -7.83 -18.10
CA GLN A 153 -6.89 -8.85 -17.36
C GLN A 153 -7.06 -8.46 -15.87
N LEU A 154 -5.99 -8.02 -15.20
CA LEU A 154 -6.08 -7.56 -13.81
C LEU A 154 -6.94 -6.30 -13.68
N LEU A 155 -6.86 -5.39 -14.67
CA LEU A 155 -7.68 -4.19 -14.68
C LEU A 155 -9.16 -4.53 -14.86
N GLU A 156 -9.50 -5.50 -15.72
CA GLU A 156 -10.85 -6.02 -15.85
C GLU A 156 -11.38 -6.58 -14.53
N TYR A 157 -10.60 -7.44 -13.84
CA TYR A 157 -11.01 -8.02 -12.57
C TYR A 157 -11.04 -7.00 -11.42
N TRP A 158 -10.15 -6.02 -11.43
CA TRP A 158 -10.22 -4.92 -10.49
C TRP A 158 -11.52 -4.12 -10.66
N ASN A 159 -11.96 -3.89 -11.89
CA ASN A 159 -13.17 -3.14 -12.21
C ASN A 159 -14.46 -3.97 -12.10
N ALA A 160 -14.37 -5.28 -11.90
CA ALA A 160 -15.53 -6.14 -11.72
C ALA A 160 -16.30 -5.77 -10.43
N PRO A 161 -17.64 -5.91 -10.43
CA PRO A 161 -18.43 -5.65 -9.22
C PRO A 161 -17.97 -6.49 -8.04
N CYS A 162 -17.85 -5.84 -6.90
CA CYS A 162 -17.51 -6.48 -5.63
C CYS A 162 -18.47 -5.99 -4.55
N ASN A 163 -19.03 -6.90 -3.77
CA ASN A 163 -19.93 -6.57 -2.68
C ASN A 163 -19.64 -7.48 -1.48
N THR A 164 -18.82 -7.01 -0.57
CA THR A 164 -18.52 -7.66 0.71
C THR A 164 -19.08 -6.82 1.86
N ALA A 165 -18.92 -7.30 3.09
CA ALA A 165 -19.36 -6.56 4.28
C ALA A 165 -18.68 -5.18 4.40
N TYR A 166 -17.43 -5.08 3.98
CA TYR A 166 -16.62 -3.86 4.13
C TYR A 166 -16.30 -3.19 2.78
N PHE A 167 -15.92 -3.96 1.78
CA PHE A 167 -15.48 -3.44 0.48
C PHE A 167 -16.58 -3.61 -0.58
N LYS A 168 -16.96 -2.49 -1.18
CA LYS A 168 -17.96 -2.46 -2.26
C LYS A 168 -17.43 -1.63 -3.43
N LYS A 169 -17.70 -2.13 -4.62
CA LYS A 169 -17.32 -1.49 -5.86
C LYS A 169 -18.36 -1.77 -6.95
#